data_3330093e8085a864b5f16414d1fccb56
#
_entry.id   3330093e8085a864b5f16414d1fccb56
#
_cell.length_a   1.000
_cell.length_b   1.000
_cell.length_c   1.000
_cell.angle_alpha   90.00
_cell.angle_beta   90.00
_cell.angle_gamma   90.00
#
_symmetry.space_group_name_H-M   'P 1'
#
loop_
_entity.id
_entity.type
_entity.pdbx_description
1 polymer ?
#
loop_
_entity_poly.entity_id
_entity_poly.type
_entity_poly.pdbx_seq_one_letter_code
_entity_poly.pdbx_strand_id
1 'polypeptide(L)'
;MRILKFKKHSKDELISKLRKVTLLHSSDTPNPIYIYKNAEIELSEMLVSTILPSQFYYLEESLLKVGKIKEALADHNLDLFNLDGFVSYVTNESNIAYNLLPIIIEYQMEKDGRINPIILDGIHRVILARKKNLKKIQVVKIAKVSIDFPHPAYANPKGWEDVKLAKTAPIKE
;
A
#
# COMPACT_ATOMS: atom_id res chain seq x y z
N MET A 1 12.67 -6.31 16.33
CA MET A 1 11.41 -5.55 16.50
C MET A 1 10.40 -6.45 17.20
N ARG A 2 9.69 -5.94 18.20
CA ARG A 2 8.61 -6.64 18.92
C ARG A 2 7.43 -5.70 19.05
N ILE A 3 6.22 -6.21 18.78
CA ILE A 3 4.98 -5.45 18.99
C ILE A 3 4.63 -5.50 20.47
N LEU A 4 4.47 -4.35 21.11
CA LEU A 4 4.11 -4.22 22.53
C LEU A 4 2.58 -4.11 22.72
N LYS A 5 1.93 -3.41 21.80
CA LYS A 5 0.47 -3.21 21.78
C LYS A 5 -0.01 -3.22 20.34
N PHE A 6 -1.20 -3.77 20.11
CA PHE A 6 -1.87 -3.65 18.82
C PHE A 6 -3.38 -3.59 19.00
N LYS A 7 -4.05 -3.03 17.98
CA LYS A 7 -5.50 -3.00 17.84
C LYS A 7 -5.86 -3.35 16.40
N LYS A 8 -6.75 -4.31 16.22
CA LYS A 8 -7.37 -4.60 14.92
C LYS A 8 -8.50 -3.61 14.68
N HIS A 9 -8.63 -3.17 13.46
CA HIS A 9 -9.69 -2.30 12.98
C HIS A 9 -10.43 -3.00 11.85
N SER A 10 -11.74 -2.80 11.79
CA SER A 10 -12.61 -3.43 10.81
C SER A 10 -12.41 -2.92 9.38
N LYS A 11 -13.00 -3.62 8.41
CA LYS A 11 -13.08 -3.19 7.02
C LYS A 11 -13.79 -1.82 6.90
N ASP A 12 -14.85 -1.58 7.67
CA ASP A 12 -15.59 -0.31 7.61
C ASP A 12 -14.77 0.86 8.15
N GLU A 13 -14.00 0.63 9.24
CA GLU A 13 -13.05 1.62 9.75
C GLU A 13 -11.95 1.92 8.73
N LEU A 14 -11.45 0.90 8.01
CA LEU A 14 -10.48 1.06 6.94
C LEU A 14 -11.03 1.92 5.79
N ILE A 15 -12.24 1.60 5.30
CA ILE A 15 -12.89 2.37 4.23
C ILE A 15 -13.13 3.81 4.68
N SER A 16 -13.64 4.01 5.91
CA SER A 16 -13.83 5.33 6.48
C SER A 16 -12.54 6.13 6.57
N LYS A 17 -11.43 5.47 6.93
CA LYS A 17 -10.11 6.09 6.99
C LYS A 17 -9.63 6.50 5.59
N LEU A 18 -9.78 5.65 4.58
CA LEU A 18 -9.36 5.94 3.21
C LEU A 18 -10.16 7.10 2.59
N ARG A 19 -11.47 7.19 2.87
CA ARG A 19 -12.30 8.31 2.41
C ARG A 19 -11.88 9.67 2.96
N LYS A 20 -11.08 9.69 4.02
CA LYS A 20 -10.53 10.92 4.64
C LYS A 20 -9.12 11.27 4.11
N VAL A 21 -8.59 10.50 3.17
CA VAL A 21 -7.30 10.82 2.54
C VAL A 21 -7.48 12.07 1.67
N THR A 22 -6.66 13.08 1.94
CA THR A 22 -6.69 14.34 1.23
C THR A 22 -5.60 14.42 0.17
N LEU A 23 -5.82 15.24 -0.84
CA LEU A 23 -4.78 15.59 -1.80
C LEU A 23 -3.66 16.32 -1.05
N LEU A 24 -2.41 16.01 -1.41
CA LEU A 24 -1.24 16.65 -0.82
C LEU A 24 -1.37 18.18 -0.89
N HIS A 25 -1.03 18.84 0.22
CA HIS A 25 -1.18 20.30 0.42
C HIS A 25 -2.62 20.82 0.47
N SER A 26 -3.65 19.99 0.40
CA SER A 26 -5.03 20.43 0.60
C SER A 26 -5.55 20.21 2.02
N SER A 27 -4.86 19.41 2.84
CA SER A 27 -5.27 19.10 4.22
C SER A 27 -5.39 20.34 5.12
N ASP A 28 -4.54 21.33 4.88
CA ASP A 28 -4.43 22.56 5.70
C ASP A 28 -5.26 23.72 5.13
N THR A 29 -6.06 23.46 4.11
CA THR A 29 -6.97 24.44 3.53
C THR A 29 -8.36 24.40 4.18
N PRO A 30 -9.14 25.50 4.15
CA PRO A 30 -10.51 25.49 4.66
C PRO A 30 -11.43 24.48 3.95
N ASN A 31 -11.08 24.09 2.72
CA ASN A 31 -11.83 23.13 1.92
C ASN A 31 -10.91 22.01 1.42
N PRO A 32 -10.57 21.02 2.26
CA PRO A 32 -9.70 19.92 1.86
C PRO A 32 -10.33 19.07 0.75
N ILE A 33 -9.50 18.69 -0.22
CA ILE A 33 -9.92 17.83 -1.34
C ILE A 33 -9.69 16.38 -0.91
N TYR A 34 -10.77 15.63 -0.73
CA TYR A 34 -10.72 14.20 -0.38
C TYR A 34 -10.68 13.34 -1.64
N ILE A 35 -9.53 12.69 -1.88
CA ILE A 35 -9.25 11.95 -3.11
C ILE A 35 -10.24 10.81 -3.34
N TYR A 36 -10.53 10.03 -2.29
CA TYR A 36 -11.34 8.81 -2.38
C TYR A 36 -12.78 8.98 -1.88
N LYS A 37 -13.28 10.23 -1.76
CA LYS A 37 -14.63 10.50 -1.23
C LYS A 37 -15.71 9.71 -1.95
N ASN A 38 -15.65 9.68 -3.29
CA ASN A 38 -16.63 9.03 -4.15
C ASN A 38 -16.10 7.78 -4.86
N ALA A 39 -14.87 7.36 -4.56
CA ALA A 39 -14.26 6.20 -5.18
C ALA A 39 -14.95 4.89 -4.72
N GLU A 40 -14.88 3.88 -5.57
CA GLU A 40 -15.21 2.51 -5.20
C GLU A 40 -14.02 1.91 -4.44
N ILE A 41 -14.26 1.49 -3.18
CA ILE A 41 -13.22 0.93 -2.31
C ILE A 41 -13.66 -0.47 -1.88
N GLU A 42 -12.84 -1.46 -2.19
CA GLU A 42 -13.11 -2.86 -1.86
C GLU A 42 -11.88 -3.50 -1.21
N LEU A 43 -12.08 -4.20 -0.10
CA LEU A 43 -11.07 -5.10 0.48
C LEU A 43 -11.32 -6.51 -0.07
N SER A 44 -10.39 -7.05 -0.85
CA SER A 44 -10.53 -8.35 -1.49
C SER A 44 -9.19 -9.01 -1.78
N GLU A 45 -9.20 -10.29 -2.11
CA GLU A 45 -8.01 -10.99 -2.59
C GLU A 45 -7.68 -10.64 -4.03
N MET A 46 -6.38 -10.60 -4.32
CA MET A 46 -5.86 -10.38 -5.68
C MET A 46 -4.69 -11.29 -5.98
N LEU A 47 -4.58 -11.74 -7.24
CA LEU A 47 -3.42 -12.49 -7.71
C LEU A 47 -2.18 -11.59 -7.72
N VAL A 48 -1.10 -12.03 -7.07
CA VAL A 48 0.15 -11.27 -7.00
C VAL A 48 0.73 -10.99 -8.39
N SER A 49 0.49 -11.90 -9.35
CA SER A 49 0.96 -11.78 -10.73
C SER A 49 0.27 -10.67 -11.53
N THR A 50 -0.93 -10.24 -11.13
CA THR A 50 -1.69 -9.19 -11.84
C THR A 50 -1.41 -7.78 -11.34
N ILE A 51 -0.72 -7.65 -10.21
CA ILE A 51 -0.41 -6.36 -9.60
C ILE A 51 0.78 -5.73 -10.33
N LEU A 52 0.64 -4.47 -10.74
CA LEU A 52 1.66 -3.74 -11.50
C LEU A 52 2.36 -2.70 -10.64
N PRO A 53 3.70 -2.60 -10.72
CA PRO A 53 4.46 -1.55 -10.07
C PRO A 53 4.43 -0.26 -10.89
N SER A 54 4.50 0.88 -10.20
CA SER A 54 4.74 2.20 -10.78
C SER A 54 6.07 2.81 -10.33
N GLN A 55 6.83 2.09 -9.51
CA GLN A 55 8.13 2.51 -9.00
C GLN A 55 9.23 1.67 -9.63
N PHE A 56 10.34 2.32 -9.98
CA PHE A 56 11.49 1.67 -10.64
C PHE A 56 12.49 1.06 -9.66
N TYR A 57 12.34 1.29 -8.38
CA TYR A 57 13.23 0.72 -7.37
C TYR A 57 12.51 0.43 -6.06
N TYR A 58 13.12 -0.44 -5.26
CA TYR A 58 12.76 -0.68 -3.87
C TYR A 58 14.00 -0.70 -2.98
N LEU A 59 13.85 -0.31 -1.72
CA LEU A 59 14.95 -0.22 -0.77
C LEU A 59 15.13 -1.54 -0.02
N GLU A 60 16.40 -1.99 0.09
CA GLU A 60 16.74 -3.20 0.84
C GLU A 60 16.33 -3.09 2.31
N GLU A 61 16.66 -1.96 2.94
CA GLU A 61 16.29 -1.68 4.34
C GLU A 61 14.78 -1.76 4.57
N SER A 62 13.99 -1.17 3.67
CA SER A 62 12.53 -1.22 3.76
C SER A 62 11.99 -2.63 3.60
N LEU A 63 12.58 -3.43 2.73
CA LEU A 63 12.20 -4.83 2.56
C LEU A 63 12.53 -5.65 3.82
N LEU A 64 13.69 -5.45 4.42
CA LEU A 64 14.07 -6.07 5.70
C LEU A 64 13.12 -5.66 6.83
N LYS A 65 12.74 -4.38 6.90
CA LYS A 65 11.76 -3.88 7.87
C LYS A 65 10.40 -4.56 7.71
N VAL A 66 9.93 -4.72 6.47
CA VAL A 66 8.67 -5.44 6.20
C VAL A 66 8.76 -6.91 6.63
N GLY A 67 9.91 -7.56 6.44
CA GLY A 67 10.17 -8.91 6.97
C GLY A 67 10.02 -8.99 8.49
N LYS A 68 10.66 -8.06 9.21
CA LYS A 68 10.56 -7.97 10.68
C LYS A 68 9.12 -7.70 11.16
N ILE A 69 8.37 -6.84 10.45
CA ILE A 69 6.96 -6.58 10.74
C ILE A 69 6.14 -7.87 10.58
N LYS A 70 6.36 -8.62 9.50
CA LYS A 70 5.66 -9.88 9.26
C LYS A 70 5.88 -10.89 10.39
N GLU A 71 7.13 -11.05 10.84
CA GLU A 71 7.47 -11.94 11.96
C GLU A 71 6.79 -11.48 13.25
N ALA A 72 6.90 -10.19 13.58
CA ALA A 72 6.29 -9.64 14.79
C ALA A 72 4.75 -9.72 14.79
N LEU A 73 4.09 -9.66 13.62
CA LEU A 73 2.65 -9.88 13.50
C LEU A 73 2.27 -11.35 13.70
N ALA A 74 3.10 -12.27 13.19
CA ALA A 74 2.87 -13.71 13.35
C ALA A 74 2.86 -14.14 14.82
N ASP A 75 3.68 -13.52 15.70
CA ASP A 75 3.68 -13.74 17.15
C ASP A 75 2.31 -13.40 17.80
N HIS A 76 1.48 -12.64 17.10
CA HIS A 76 0.12 -12.25 17.52
C HIS A 76 -1.00 -12.91 16.69
N ASN A 77 -0.68 -13.97 15.93
CA ASN A 77 -1.61 -14.65 15.01
C ASN A 77 -2.21 -13.69 13.95
N LEU A 78 -1.42 -12.72 13.50
CA LEU A 78 -1.78 -11.80 12.44
C LEU A 78 -0.98 -12.11 11.17
N ASP A 79 -1.68 -12.14 10.01
CA ASP A 79 -1.03 -12.29 8.72
C ASP A 79 -0.88 -10.93 8.05
N LEU A 80 0.37 -10.55 7.72
CA LEU A 80 0.69 -9.32 6.99
C LEU A 80 -0.06 -9.20 5.65
N PHE A 81 -0.38 -10.32 5.03
CA PHE A 81 -1.03 -10.39 3.73
C PHE A 81 -2.55 -10.61 3.79
N ASN A 82 -3.10 -10.73 5.02
CA ASN A 82 -4.54 -10.89 5.25
C ASN A 82 -4.94 -10.28 6.59
N LEU A 83 -5.04 -8.95 6.62
CA LEU A 83 -5.33 -8.19 7.85
C LEU A 83 -6.82 -8.11 8.16
N ASP A 84 -7.70 -8.31 7.17
CA ASP A 84 -9.16 -8.17 7.26
C ASP A 84 -9.61 -6.82 7.84
N GLY A 85 -8.98 -5.76 7.39
CA GLY A 85 -9.10 -4.39 7.89
C GLY A 85 -7.73 -3.74 7.97
N PHE A 86 -7.40 -3.09 9.09
CA PHE A 86 -6.03 -2.60 9.34
C PHE A 86 -5.63 -2.80 10.80
N VAL A 87 -4.35 -2.66 11.09
CA VAL A 87 -3.79 -2.85 12.43
C VAL A 87 -3.05 -1.60 12.86
N SER A 88 -3.41 -1.03 14.02
CA SER A 88 -2.58 -0.06 14.73
C SER A 88 -1.67 -0.80 15.70
N TYR A 89 -0.39 -0.47 15.75
CA TYR A 89 0.55 -1.13 16.65
C TYR A 89 1.64 -0.19 17.16
N VAL A 90 2.22 -0.53 18.30
CA VAL A 90 3.39 0.13 18.91
C VAL A 90 4.48 -0.93 19.08
N THR A 91 5.72 -0.58 18.79
CA THR A 91 6.87 -1.49 18.93
C THR A 91 7.78 -1.08 20.08
N ASN A 92 8.68 -1.99 20.47
CA ASN A 92 9.74 -1.72 21.41
C ASN A 92 10.85 -0.77 20.88
N GLU A 93 10.81 -0.46 19.58
CA GLU A 93 11.78 0.43 18.92
C GLU A 93 11.28 1.88 18.85
N SER A 94 9.99 2.09 19.09
CA SER A 94 9.38 3.42 19.04
C SER A 94 8.09 3.46 19.86
N ASN A 95 7.89 4.54 20.60
CA ASN A 95 6.65 4.80 21.33
C ASN A 95 5.53 5.38 20.45
N ILE A 96 5.76 5.51 19.15
CA ILE A 96 4.80 6.02 18.19
C ILE A 96 3.89 4.88 17.74
N ALA A 97 2.59 5.14 17.67
CA ALA A 97 1.63 4.21 17.07
C ALA A 97 1.70 4.28 15.54
N TYR A 98 1.87 3.12 14.91
CA TYR A 98 1.86 2.97 13.47
C TYR A 98 0.54 2.37 13.01
N ASN A 99 0.07 2.75 11.83
CA ASN A 99 -1.05 2.11 11.17
C ASN A 99 -0.53 1.27 9.99
N LEU A 100 -0.79 -0.02 10.04
CA LEU A 100 -0.53 -0.94 8.94
C LEU A 100 -1.82 -1.20 8.20
N LEU A 101 -1.99 -0.55 7.06
CA LEU A 101 -3.09 -0.79 6.15
C LEU A 101 -2.76 -1.99 5.23
N PRO A 102 -3.74 -2.66 4.63
CA PRO A 102 -3.48 -3.57 3.51
C PRO A 102 -2.76 -2.85 2.37
N ILE A 103 -2.22 -3.63 1.44
CA ILE A 103 -1.63 -3.08 0.20
C ILE A 103 -2.72 -2.31 -0.55
N ILE A 104 -2.41 -1.10 -1.02
CA ILE A 104 -3.37 -0.25 -1.75
C ILE A 104 -3.08 -0.35 -3.25
N ILE A 105 -4.08 -0.81 -3.98
CA ILE A 105 -4.07 -0.92 -5.44
C ILE A 105 -5.10 0.03 -6.00
N GLU A 106 -4.68 0.95 -6.85
CA GLU A 106 -5.57 1.84 -7.57
C GLU A 106 -5.68 1.41 -9.03
N TYR A 107 -6.91 1.36 -9.52
CA TYR A 107 -7.20 1.08 -10.93
C TYR A 107 -7.11 2.39 -11.70
N GLN A 108 -6.01 2.58 -12.41
CA GLN A 108 -5.73 3.80 -13.15
C GLN A 108 -5.82 3.58 -14.66
N MET A 109 -6.33 4.60 -15.35
CA MET A 109 -6.40 4.61 -16.80
C MET A 109 -5.05 5.06 -17.37
N GLU A 110 -4.47 4.22 -18.21
CA GLU A 110 -3.27 4.53 -18.98
C GLU A 110 -3.60 5.46 -20.15
N LYS A 111 -2.55 6.04 -20.76
CA LYS A 111 -2.71 6.93 -21.93
C LYS A 111 -3.38 6.26 -23.13
N ASP A 112 -3.29 4.95 -23.25
CA ASP A 112 -3.92 4.15 -24.30
C ASP A 112 -5.33 3.65 -23.95
N GLY A 113 -5.90 4.10 -22.82
CA GLY A 113 -7.23 3.77 -22.36
C GLY A 113 -7.34 2.45 -21.57
N ARG A 114 -6.25 1.70 -21.41
CA ARG A 114 -6.25 0.51 -20.55
C ARG A 114 -6.35 0.89 -19.08
N ILE A 115 -7.08 0.11 -18.31
CA ILE A 115 -7.17 0.28 -16.86
C ILE A 115 -6.27 -0.76 -16.19
N ASN A 116 -5.27 -0.29 -15.47
CA ASN A 116 -4.27 -1.11 -14.81
C ASN A 116 -4.34 -1.04 -13.29
N PRO A 117 -4.18 -2.19 -12.59
CA PRO A 117 -4.10 -2.25 -11.14
C PRO A 117 -2.68 -1.89 -10.66
N ILE A 118 -2.50 -0.66 -10.21
CA ILE A 118 -1.20 -0.07 -9.86
C ILE A 118 -1.03 0.00 -8.35
N ILE A 119 0.16 -0.35 -7.86
CA ILE A 119 0.49 -0.24 -6.44
C ILE A 119 0.68 1.25 -6.09
N LEU A 120 -0.15 1.76 -5.18
CA LEU A 120 0.06 3.08 -4.56
C LEU A 120 0.82 2.98 -3.24
N ASP A 121 0.49 1.97 -2.43
CA ASP A 121 1.21 1.69 -1.17
C ASP A 121 1.46 0.20 -1.01
N GLY A 122 2.63 -0.11 -0.45
CA GLY A 122 2.99 -1.47 -0.08
C GLY A 122 3.85 -2.23 -1.10
N ILE A 123 4.60 -1.55 -1.97
CA ILE A 123 5.49 -2.22 -2.94
C ILE A 123 6.43 -3.23 -2.29
N HIS A 124 7.05 -2.91 -1.14
CA HIS A 124 7.93 -3.84 -0.43
C HIS A 124 7.19 -5.09 0.07
N ARG A 125 5.90 -4.96 0.41
CA ARG A 125 5.05 -6.10 0.79
C ARG A 125 4.73 -6.97 -0.42
N VAL A 126 4.43 -6.37 -1.58
CA VAL A 126 4.22 -7.15 -2.82
C VAL A 126 5.50 -7.86 -3.23
N ILE A 127 6.67 -7.20 -3.13
CA ILE A 127 7.97 -7.85 -3.40
C ILE A 127 8.20 -9.02 -2.44
N LEU A 128 7.91 -8.85 -1.15
CA LEU A 128 8.02 -9.95 -0.19
C LEU A 128 7.07 -11.11 -0.54
N ALA A 129 5.83 -10.80 -0.94
CA ALA A 129 4.86 -11.81 -1.39
C ALA A 129 5.37 -12.58 -2.62
N ARG A 130 5.93 -11.88 -3.60
CA ARG A 130 6.55 -12.47 -4.79
C ARG A 130 7.74 -13.38 -4.42
N LYS A 131 8.65 -12.89 -3.58
CA LYS A 131 9.80 -13.69 -3.08
C LYS A 131 9.37 -14.94 -2.31
N LYS A 132 8.20 -14.92 -1.69
CA LYS A 132 7.61 -16.07 -0.98
C LYS A 132 6.70 -16.92 -1.88
N ASN A 133 6.61 -16.63 -3.17
CA ASN A 133 5.76 -17.32 -4.15
C ASN A 133 4.28 -17.40 -3.73
N LEU A 134 3.79 -16.36 -3.04
CA LEU A 134 2.37 -16.29 -2.72
C LEU A 134 1.56 -16.07 -3.98
N LYS A 135 0.50 -16.86 -4.16
CA LYS A 135 -0.39 -16.74 -5.32
C LYS A 135 -1.33 -15.55 -5.20
N LYS A 136 -1.87 -15.35 -3.99
CA LYS A 136 -2.85 -14.32 -3.68
C LYS A 136 -2.48 -13.59 -2.40
N ILE A 137 -2.88 -12.34 -2.30
CA ILE A 137 -2.79 -11.48 -1.11
C ILE A 137 -4.05 -10.63 -1.00
N GLN A 138 -4.39 -10.23 0.21
CA GLN A 138 -5.45 -9.27 0.43
C GLN A 138 -4.95 -7.86 0.11
N VAL A 139 -5.76 -7.11 -0.62
CA VAL A 139 -5.48 -5.73 -1.02
C VAL A 139 -6.73 -4.86 -0.86
N VAL A 140 -6.53 -3.56 -0.74
CA VAL A 140 -7.57 -2.58 -0.98
C VAL A 140 -7.55 -2.23 -2.46
N LYS A 141 -8.63 -2.48 -3.17
CA LYS A 141 -8.86 -2.02 -4.53
C LYS A 141 -9.59 -0.70 -4.49
N ILE A 142 -9.04 0.30 -5.17
CA ILE A 142 -9.66 1.61 -5.33
C ILE A 142 -9.89 1.85 -6.82
N ALA A 143 -11.12 2.15 -7.20
CA ALA A 143 -11.50 2.43 -8.59
C ALA A 143 -12.38 3.67 -8.67
N LYS A 144 -12.54 4.21 -9.88
CA LYS A 144 -13.37 5.40 -10.17
C LYS A 144 -12.98 6.60 -9.32
N VAL A 145 -11.70 6.85 -9.19
CA VAL A 145 -11.19 8.08 -8.58
C VAL A 145 -11.53 9.24 -9.50
N SER A 146 -12.28 10.21 -8.99
CA SER A 146 -12.81 11.34 -9.77
C SER A 146 -11.90 12.57 -9.79
N ILE A 147 -10.76 12.51 -9.11
CA ILE A 147 -9.81 13.61 -9.02
C ILE A 147 -8.59 13.24 -9.83
N ASP A 148 -8.27 14.05 -10.82
CA ASP A 148 -7.02 13.91 -11.56
C ASP A 148 -5.85 14.23 -10.63
N PHE A 149 -4.97 13.27 -10.48
CA PHE A 149 -3.70 13.53 -9.81
C PHE A 149 -2.85 14.43 -10.70
N PRO A 150 -2.13 15.42 -10.13
CA PRO A 150 -1.18 16.24 -10.89
C PRO A 150 -0.13 15.37 -11.61
N HIS A 151 0.12 14.17 -11.10
CA HIS A 151 1.03 13.18 -11.66
C HIS A 151 0.42 11.79 -11.51
N PRO A 152 -0.43 11.33 -12.44
CA PRO A 152 -0.98 10.00 -12.38
C PRO A 152 0.17 8.97 -12.38
N ALA A 153 0.06 7.97 -11.52
CA ALA A 153 0.97 6.85 -11.54
C ALA A 153 0.63 5.95 -12.74
N TYR A 154 1.63 5.65 -13.56
CA TYR A 154 1.49 4.68 -14.65
C TYR A 154 2.23 3.39 -14.31
N ALA A 155 1.78 2.30 -14.89
CA ALA A 155 2.52 1.05 -14.78
C ALA A 155 3.91 1.18 -15.44
N ASN A 156 4.92 0.56 -14.84
CA ASN A 156 6.24 0.47 -15.47
C ASN A 156 6.11 -0.24 -16.81
N PRO A 157 6.78 0.23 -17.89
CA PRO A 157 6.64 -0.31 -19.25
C PRO A 157 6.88 -1.82 -19.36
N LYS A 158 7.87 -2.35 -18.61
CA LYS A 158 8.17 -3.79 -18.53
C LYS A 158 7.69 -4.42 -17.21
N GLY A 159 6.77 -3.73 -16.50
CA GLY A 159 6.26 -4.21 -15.23
C GLY A 159 7.36 -4.41 -14.19
N TRP A 160 7.41 -5.60 -13.61
CA TRP A 160 8.36 -5.95 -12.55
C TRP A 160 9.82 -6.06 -13.00
N GLU A 161 10.10 -6.20 -14.29
CA GLU A 161 11.47 -6.23 -14.81
C GLU A 161 12.19 -4.89 -14.66
N ASP A 162 11.42 -3.80 -14.63
CA ASP A 162 11.93 -2.45 -14.41
C ASP A 162 12.26 -2.16 -12.95
N VAL A 163 11.80 -2.99 -12.00
CA VAL A 163 11.95 -2.74 -10.57
C VAL A 163 13.29 -3.29 -10.06
N LYS A 164 14.17 -2.40 -9.63
CA LYS A 164 15.53 -2.75 -9.17
C LYS A 164 15.69 -2.56 -7.67
N LEU A 165 16.55 -3.38 -7.07
CA LEU A 165 16.99 -3.19 -5.69
C LEU A 165 17.93 -1.99 -5.62
N ALA A 166 17.68 -1.08 -4.71
CA ALA A 166 18.57 0.03 -4.36
C ALA A 166 18.98 -0.06 -2.88
N LYS A 167 20.24 0.24 -2.58
CA LYS A 167 20.73 0.34 -1.19
C LYS A 167 20.30 1.64 -0.54
N THR A 168 20.28 2.72 -1.32
CA THR A 168 19.84 4.05 -0.91
C THR A 168 18.82 4.59 -1.91
N ALA A 169 17.95 5.50 -1.46
CA ALA A 169 17.03 6.17 -2.37
C ALA A 169 17.84 6.95 -3.43
N PRO A 170 17.51 6.84 -4.72
CA PRO A 170 18.12 7.67 -5.75
C PRO A 170 17.89 9.14 -5.43
N ILE A 171 18.94 9.94 -5.59
CA ILE A 171 18.83 11.40 -5.49
C ILE A 171 17.95 11.85 -6.67
N LYS A 172 16.87 12.58 -6.39
CA LYS A 172 16.11 13.24 -7.45
C LYS A 172 16.96 14.41 -7.96
N GLU A 173 17.46 14.29 -9.17
CA GLU A 173 18.04 15.41 -9.92
C GLU A 173 16.93 16.39 -10.33
#